data_3507cc0b25e54855ccec8d182d683dbd
#
_entry.id   3507cc0b25e54855ccec8d182d683dbd
#
_cell.length_a   1.000
_cell.length_b   1.000
_cell.length_c   1.000
_cell.angle_alpha   90.00
_cell.angle_beta   90.00
_cell.angle_gamma   90.00
#
_symmetry.space_group_name_H-M   'P 1'
#
loop_
_entity.id
_entity.type
_entity.pdbx_description
1 polymer ?
#
loop_
_entity_poly.entity_id
_entity_poly.type
_entity_poly.pdbx_seq_one_letter_code
_entity_poly.pdbx_strand_id
1 'polypeptide(L)'
;IEGVKKGNLSVQSCVFSNCSFGACNIRKSQFSDVVFKNCDLSNINLTGCGFHRVEFIGCKLMGTNMADGIFNHITFEECRGEYMNLSMSKMRHIQFTRSNLQGAGIEGCQLTNVSFDACNLMEAEFYHTSLKGIDLSNSEISGIRITNLANSELRGASVSSLQALELARILGIEIKD
;
A
#
# COMPACT_ATOMS: atom_id res chain seq x y z
N ILE A 1 14.89 2.65 -17.95
CA ILE A 1 14.16 3.94 -18.04
C ILE A 1 14.65 4.77 -16.86
N GLU A 2 15.43 5.80 -17.12
CA GLU A 2 16.01 6.63 -16.05
C GLU A 2 15.73 8.11 -16.29
N GLY A 3 15.48 8.88 -15.21
CA GLY A 3 15.42 10.33 -15.22
C GLY A 3 14.28 10.95 -16.02
N VAL A 4 13.24 10.18 -16.36
CA VAL A 4 12.06 10.72 -17.05
C VAL A 4 11.32 11.68 -16.13
N LYS A 5 11.28 12.95 -16.50
CA LYS A 5 10.55 14.01 -15.76
C LYS A 5 9.39 14.52 -16.62
N LYS A 6 8.34 13.71 -16.74
CA LYS A 6 7.18 14.03 -17.56
C LYS A 6 5.91 13.52 -16.90
N GLY A 7 4.99 14.42 -16.59
CA GLY A 7 3.65 14.06 -16.10
C GLY A 7 2.63 13.92 -17.23
N ASN A 8 1.43 13.52 -16.84
CA ASN A 8 0.26 13.37 -17.73
C ASN A 8 0.51 12.40 -18.91
N LEU A 9 1.27 11.31 -18.64
CA LEU A 9 1.47 10.24 -19.61
C LEU A 9 0.25 9.31 -19.61
N SER A 10 0.00 8.67 -20.74
CA SER A 10 -0.91 7.53 -20.85
C SER A 10 -0.12 6.31 -21.28
N VAL A 11 -0.12 5.27 -20.44
CA VAL A 11 0.57 4.00 -20.68
C VAL A 11 -0.48 2.91 -20.66
N GLN A 12 -0.58 2.17 -21.76
CA GLN A 12 -1.63 1.16 -21.90
C GLN A 12 -1.09 -0.14 -22.51
N SER A 13 -1.61 -1.27 -22.03
CA SER A 13 -1.35 -2.62 -22.58
C SER A 13 0.15 -2.92 -22.74
N CYS A 14 0.92 -2.64 -21.69
CA CYS A 14 2.37 -2.78 -21.68
C CYS A 14 2.84 -3.75 -20.60
N VAL A 15 3.93 -4.42 -20.86
CA VAL A 15 4.66 -5.21 -19.86
C VAL A 15 6.06 -4.63 -19.72
N PHE A 16 6.40 -4.20 -18.51
CA PHE A 16 7.76 -3.83 -18.13
C PHE A 16 8.37 -4.98 -17.34
N SER A 17 9.47 -5.54 -17.80
CA SER A 17 10.14 -6.64 -17.12
C SER A 17 11.60 -6.32 -16.89
N ASN A 18 12.04 -6.49 -15.62
CA ASN A 18 13.44 -6.23 -15.22
C ASN A 18 13.91 -4.79 -15.56
N CYS A 19 13.00 -3.82 -15.48
CA CYS A 19 13.29 -2.42 -15.77
C CYS A 19 13.62 -1.63 -14.50
N SER A 20 14.53 -0.66 -14.62
CA SER A 20 14.76 0.36 -13.60
C SER A 20 14.14 1.68 -14.02
N PHE A 21 13.47 2.35 -13.08
CA PHE A 21 12.83 3.66 -13.25
C PHE A 21 13.51 4.75 -12.41
N GLY A 22 14.81 4.61 -12.16
CA GLY A 22 15.56 5.51 -11.29
C GLY A 22 15.36 6.99 -11.61
N ALA A 23 15.18 7.80 -10.56
CA ALA A 23 14.98 9.25 -10.64
C ALA A 23 13.82 9.71 -11.56
N CYS A 24 12.84 8.84 -11.84
CA CYS A 24 11.67 9.22 -12.62
C CYS A 24 10.67 10.05 -11.78
N ASN A 25 10.07 11.03 -12.42
CA ASN A 25 8.99 11.85 -11.88
C ASN A 25 7.84 11.86 -12.90
N ILE A 26 6.89 10.95 -12.73
CA ILE A 26 5.84 10.65 -13.71
C ILE A 26 4.47 10.90 -13.05
N ARG A 27 4.26 12.09 -12.54
CA ARG A 27 3.04 12.47 -11.82
C ARG A 27 1.83 12.58 -12.74
N LYS A 28 0.62 12.38 -12.16
CA LYS A 28 -0.67 12.57 -12.83
C LYS A 28 -0.80 11.78 -14.13
N SER A 29 -0.10 10.66 -14.24
CA SER A 29 -0.13 9.77 -15.40
C SER A 29 -1.16 8.67 -15.22
N GLN A 30 -1.58 8.07 -16.33
CA GLN A 30 -2.56 6.99 -16.34
C GLN A 30 -1.90 5.69 -16.83
N PHE A 31 -2.11 4.64 -16.07
CA PHE A 31 -1.64 3.29 -16.39
C PHE A 31 -2.86 2.36 -16.49
N SER A 32 -3.07 1.73 -17.63
CA SER A 32 -4.17 0.79 -17.85
C SER A 32 -3.69 -0.49 -18.49
N ASP A 33 -4.07 -1.63 -17.92
CA ASP A 33 -3.64 -2.94 -18.44
C ASP A 33 -2.11 -3.08 -18.52
N VAL A 34 -1.42 -2.74 -17.41
CA VAL A 34 0.04 -2.72 -17.35
C VAL A 34 0.54 -3.74 -16.33
N VAL A 35 1.58 -4.48 -16.69
CA VAL A 35 2.29 -5.37 -15.77
C VAL A 35 3.70 -4.85 -15.56
N PHE A 36 4.07 -4.64 -14.28
CA PHE A 36 5.45 -4.42 -13.87
C PHE A 36 5.96 -5.70 -13.22
N LYS A 37 6.97 -6.34 -13.81
CA LYS A 37 7.56 -7.59 -13.30
C LYS A 37 9.03 -7.41 -13.00
N ASN A 38 9.42 -7.66 -11.72
CA ASN A 38 10.80 -7.52 -11.25
C ASN A 38 11.41 -6.15 -11.56
N CYS A 39 10.60 -5.10 -11.50
CA CYS A 39 11.04 -3.73 -11.80
C CYS A 39 11.50 -3.01 -10.53
N ASP A 40 12.44 -2.09 -10.70
CA ASP A 40 12.86 -1.17 -9.65
C ASP A 40 12.20 0.20 -9.88
N LEU A 41 11.21 0.51 -9.03
CA LEU A 41 10.50 1.77 -8.98
C LEU A 41 10.79 2.53 -7.67
N SER A 42 11.86 2.16 -6.96
CA SER A 42 12.21 2.75 -5.67
C SER A 42 12.40 4.26 -5.77
N ASN A 43 11.85 5.00 -4.79
CA ASN A 43 11.98 6.46 -4.63
C ASN A 43 11.50 7.28 -5.83
N ILE A 44 10.67 6.74 -6.71
CA ILE A 44 10.10 7.53 -7.81
C ILE A 44 8.82 8.25 -7.39
N ASN A 45 8.47 9.28 -8.15
CA ASN A 45 7.28 10.08 -7.89
C ASN A 45 6.16 9.77 -8.89
N LEU A 46 5.11 9.13 -8.38
CA LEU A 46 3.88 8.75 -9.10
C LEU A 46 2.64 9.44 -8.47
N THR A 47 2.82 10.57 -7.80
CA THR A 47 1.73 11.29 -7.13
C THR A 47 0.60 11.62 -8.10
N GLY A 48 -0.63 11.36 -7.68
CA GLY A 48 -1.84 11.66 -8.44
C GLY A 48 -2.02 10.80 -9.69
N CYS A 49 -1.30 9.68 -9.80
CA CYS A 49 -1.47 8.74 -10.92
C CYS A 49 -2.75 7.91 -10.78
N GLY A 50 -3.32 7.56 -11.93
CA GLY A 50 -4.39 6.57 -12.02
C GLY A 50 -3.85 5.23 -12.48
N PHE A 51 -4.28 4.17 -11.80
CA PHE A 51 -3.93 2.80 -12.14
C PHE A 51 -5.21 1.98 -12.29
N HIS A 52 -5.36 1.33 -13.43
CA HIS A 52 -6.51 0.49 -13.74
C HIS A 52 -6.07 -0.84 -14.34
N ARG A 53 -6.38 -1.94 -13.67
CA ARG A 53 -5.91 -3.29 -14.02
C ARG A 53 -4.39 -3.33 -14.21
N VAL A 54 -3.68 -3.02 -13.11
CA VAL A 54 -2.21 -3.01 -13.10
C VAL A 54 -1.70 -4.04 -12.10
N GLU A 55 -0.67 -4.75 -12.48
CA GLU A 55 -0.01 -5.72 -11.64
C GLU A 55 1.44 -5.29 -11.36
N PHE A 56 1.84 -5.35 -10.09
CA PHE A 56 3.21 -5.21 -9.64
C PHE A 56 3.64 -6.55 -9.05
N ILE A 57 4.55 -7.26 -9.72
CA ILE A 57 4.99 -8.61 -9.35
C ILE A 57 6.50 -8.58 -9.09
N GLY A 58 6.92 -8.92 -7.87
CA GLY A 58 8.33 -8.95 -7.48
C GLY A 58 9.02 -7.58 -7.57
N CYS A 59 8.27 -6.49 -7.51
CA CYS A 59 8.81 -5.15 -7.72
C CYS A 59 9.41 -4.55 -6.44
N LYS A 60 10.43 -3.70 -6.63
CA LYS A 60 10.95 -2.81 -5.59
C LYS A 60 10.20 -1.48 -5.67
N LEU A 61 9.49 -1.16 -4.59
CA LEU A 61 8.65 0.04 -4.44
C LEU A 61 9.05 0.84 -3.19
N MET A 62 10.23 0.57 -2.63
CA MET A 62 10.71 1.24 -1.41
C MET A 62 10.71 2.75 -1.60
N GLY A 63 10.05 3.49 -0.69
CA GLY A 63 9.97 4.95 -0.73
C GLY A 63 9.28 5.54 -1.95
N THR A 64 8.61 4.72 -2.77
CA THR A 64 7.84 5.21 -3.92
C THR A 64 6.68 6.07 -3.46
N ASN A 65 6.53 7.25 -4.04
CA ASN A 65 5.40 8.14 -3.72
C ASN A 65 4.25 7.95 -4.71
N MET A 66 3.17 7.33 -4.26
CA MET A 66 1.92 7.10 -4.99
C MET A 66 0.73 7.82 -4.33
N ALA A 67 0.97 8.85 -3.52
CA ALA A 67 -0.08 9.61 -2.83
C ALA A 67 -1.08 10.23 -3.81
N ASP A 68 -2.29 10.52 -3.33
CA ASP A 68 -3.40 11.08 -4.12
C ASP A 68 -3.78 10.22 -5.35
N GLY A 69 -3.41 8.94 -5.33
CA GLY A 69 -3.62 8.01 -6.44
C GLY A 69 -5.06 7.49 -6.54
N ILE A 70 -5.43 7.05 -7.73
CA ILE A 70 -6.68 6.33 -7.97
C ILE A 70 -6.32 4.92 -8.45
N PHE A 71 -6.60 3.92 -7.61
CA PHE A 71 -6.26 2.52 -7.85
C PHE A 71 -7.53 1.70 -8.04
N ASN A 72 -7.63 0.97 -9.15
CA ASN A 72 -8.77 0.14 -9.44
C ASN A 72 -8.35 -1.19 -10.09
N HIS A 73 -8.61 -2.32 -9.42
CA HIS A 73 -8.16 -3.66 -9.78
C HIS A 73 -6.63 -3.76 -9.89
N ILE A 74 -5.96 -3.63 -8.75
CA ILE A 74 -4.49 -3.67 -8.68
C ILE A 74 -4.04 -4.85 -7.82
N THR A 75 -2.98 -5.49 -8.27
CA THR A 75 -2.28 -6.53 -7.51
C THR A 75 -0.86 -6.07 -7.19
N PHE A 76 -0.47 -6.21 -5.93
CA PHE A 76 0.91 -6.12 -5.47
C PHE A 76 1.31 -7.50 -4.93
N GLU A 77 2.12 -8.22 -5.67
CA GLU A 77 2.55 -9.57 -5.31
C GLU A 77 4.07 -9.62 -5.13
N GLU A 78 4.51 -10.13 -3.96
CA GLU A 78 5.93 -10.27 -3.62
C GLU A 78 6.73 -8.97 -3.77
N CYS A 79 6.07 -7.84 -3.49
CA CYS A 79 6.68 -6.52 -3.63
C CYS A 79 7.42 -6.09 -2.34
N ARG A 80 8.45 -5.27 -2.53
CA ARG A 80 9.19 -4.58 -1.48
C ARG A 80 8.79 -3.12 -1.47
N GLY A 81 7.76 -2.80 -0.69
CA GLY A 81 7.13 -1.49 -0.59
C GLY A 81 7.38 -0.78 0.74
N GLU A 82 8.53 -1.04 1.39
CA GLU A 82 8.89 -0.39 2.64
C GLU A 82 8.85 1.13 2.47
N TYR A 83 8.18 1.83 3.38
CA TYR A 83 8.03 3.29 3.37
C TYR A 83 7.39 3.88 2.10
N MET A 84 6.68 3.06 1.31
CA MET A 84 5.92 3.60 0.18
C MET A 84 4.78 4.48 0.68
N ASN A 85 4.48 5.54 -0.05
CA ASN A 85 3.42 6.47 0.31
C ASN A 85 2.20 6.28 -0.59
N LEU A 86 1.11 5.82 -0.01
CA LEU A 86 -0.20 5.64 -0.65
C LEU A 86 -1.25 6.61 -0.09
N SER A 87 -0.85 7.57 0.77
CA SER A 87 -1.77 8.44 1.50
C SER A 87 -2.74 9.19 0.58
N MET A 88 -3.94 9.47 1.11
CA MET A 88 -5.00 10.22 0.42
C MET A 88 -5.51 9.57 -0.86
N SER A 89 -5.26 8.28 -1.04
CA SER A 89 -5.61 7.56 -2.26
C SER A 89 -6.98 6.88 -2.18
N LYS A 90 -7.59 6.67 -3.37
CA LYS A 90 -8.80 5.87 -3.52
C LYS A 90 -8.42 4.50 -4.06
N MET A 91 -8.68 3.46 -3.28
CA MET A 91 -8.30 2.08 -3.58
C MET A 91 -9.54 1.19 -3.66
N ARG A 92 -9.77 0.60 -4.83
CA ARG A 92 -10.88 -0.32 -5.07
C ARG A 92 -10.39 -1.60 -5.72
N HIS A 93 -10.74 -2.75 -5.12
CA HIS A 93 -10.32 -4.08 -5.58
C HIS A 93 -8.79 -4.20 -5.64
N ILE A 94 -8.13 -4.02 -4.49
CA ILE A 94 -6.68 -4.08 -4.37
C ILE A 94 -6.30 -5.32 -3.56
N GLN A 95 -5.29 -6.03 -4.05
CA GLN A 95 -4.71 -7.17 -3.36
C GLN A 95 -3.22 -6.92 -3.10
N PHE A 96 -2.84 -6.97 -1.84
CA PHE A 96 -1.44 -7.07 -1.43
C PHE A 96 -1.21 -8.50 -0.95
N THR A 97 -0.29 -9.19 -1.59
CA THR A 97 0.00 -10.60 -1.27
C THR A 97 1.50 -10.77 -1.08
N ARG A 98 1.91 -11.39 0.03
CA ARG A 98 3.32 -11.68 0.37
C ARG A 98 4.26 -10.49 0.19
N SER A 99 3.77 -9.30 0.47
CA SER A 99 4.49 -8.04 0.23
C SER A 99 4.96 -7.39 1.53
N ASN A 100 6.12 -6.75 1.46
CA ASN A 100 6.65 -5.98 2.59
C ASN A 100 6.20 -4.52 2.47
N LEU A 101 5.35 -4.08 3.39
CA LEU A 101 4.78 -2.74 3.48
C LEU A 101 5.16 -2.07 4.81
N GLN A 102 6.28 -2.47 5.41
CA GLN A 102 6.75 -1.88 6.65
C GLN A 102 6.87 -0.36 6.54
N GLY A 103 6.28 0.36 7.49
CA GLY A 103 6.29 1.83 7.52
C GLY A 103 5.58 2.48 6.34
N ALA A 104 4.76 1.75 5.58
CA ALA A 104 4.01 2.35 4.47
C ALA A 104 2.96 3.35 4.98
N GLY A 105 2.87 4.51 4.32
CA GLY A 105 1.84 5.51 4.58
C GLY A 105 0.54 5.17 3.85
N ILE A 106 -0.50 4.83 4.62
CA ILE A 106 -1.86 4.52 4.12
C ILE A 106 -2.87 5.45 4.81
N GLU A 107 -2.45 6.67 5.06
CA GLU A 107 -3.24 7.68 5.77
C GLU A 107 -4.32 8.28 4.86
N GLY A 108 -5.52 8.51 5.41
CA GLY A 108 -6.62 9.20 4.72
C GLY A 108 -7.14 8.47 3.48
N CYS A 109 -6.88 7.18 3.36
CA CYS A 109 -7.26 6.38 2.21
C CYS A 109 -8.73 5.96 2.25
N GLN A 110 -9.34 5.87 1.07
CA GLN A 110 -10.66 5.27 0.89
C GLN A 110 -10.49 3.85 0.36
N LEU A 111 -10.70 2.85 1.22
CA LEU A 111 -10.52 1.44 0.91
C LEU A 111 -11.86 0.76 0.59
N THR A 112 -11.96 0.06 -0.54
CA THR A 112 -13.12 -0.75 -0.93
C THR A 112 -12.62 -2.07 -1.52
N ASN A 113 -12.97 -3.20 -0.90
CA ASN A 113 -12.48 -4.51 -1.32
C ASN A 113 -10.94 -4.56 -1.42
N VAL A 114 -10.28 -4.19 -0.34
CA VAL A 114 -8.82 -4.25 -0.21
C VAL A 114 -8.45 -5.41 0.72
N SER A 115 -7.42 -6.15 0.37
CA SER A 115 -6.90 -7.25 1.19
C SER A 115 -5.39 -7.15 1.36
N PHE A 116 -4.93 -7.61 2.53
CA PHE A 116 -3.52 -7.79 2.87
C PHE A 116 -3.34 -9.25 3.29
N ASP A 117 -2.74 -10.06 2.44
CA ASP A 117 -2.52 -11.49 2.69
C ASP A 117 -1.02 -11.80 2.82
N ALA A 118 -0.63 -12.37 3.95
CA ALA A 118 0.77 -12.69 4.27
C ALA A 118 1.72 -11.50 4.09
N CYS A 119 1.26 -10.30 4.45
CA CYS A 119 2.03 -9.05 4.32
C CYS A 119 2.75 -8.67 5.62
N ASN A 120 3.87 -7.98 5.49
CA ASN A 120 4.48 -7.26 6.60
C ASN A 120 3.96 -5.82 6.62
N LEU A 121 3.12 -5.49 7.61
CA LEU A 121 2.54 -4.18 7.85
C LEU A 121 3.12 -3.52 9.11
N MET A 122 4.27 -3.99 9.61
CA MET A 122 4.91 -3.41 10.79
C MET A 122 5.06 -1.90 10.63
N GLU A 123 4.68 -1.14 11.65
CA GLU A 123 4.77 0.33 11.68
C GLU A 123 4.02 1.05 10.54
N ALA A 124 3.18 0.36 9.75
CA ALA A 124 2.38 1.00 8.72
C ALA A 124 1.39 2.00 9.33
N GLU A 125 1.17 3.12 8.65
CA GLU A 125 0.39 4.25 9.13
C GLU A 125 -1.01 4.25 8.51
N PHE A 126 -2.04 3.97 9.33
CA PHE A 126 -3.44 3.93 8.92
C PHE A 126 -4.28 5.10 9.49
N TYR A 127 -3.65 6.21 9.82
CA TYR A 127 -4.38 7.37 10.34
C TYR A 127 -5.53 7.76 9.41
N HIS A 128 -6.73 7.96 9.98
CA HIS A 128 -7.94 8.34 9.22
C HIS A 128 -8.33 7.37 8.09
N THR A 129 -7.90 6.11 8.16
CA THR A 129 -8.20 5.07 7.16
C THR A 129 -8.97 3.93 7.81
N SER A 130 -10.21 3.71 7.38
CA SER A 130 -11.05 2.62 7.92
C SER A 130 -10.60 1.26 7.40
N LEU A 131 -10.32 0.34 8.32
CA LEU A 131 -9.98 -1.06 8.04
C LEU A 131 -11.22 -1.99 8.16
N LYS A 132 -12.42 -1.42 8.12
CA LYS A 132 -13.66 -2.18 8.24
C LYS A 132 -13.77 -3.27 7.17
N GLY A 133 -13.96 -4.51 7.63
CA GLY A 133 -14.10 -5.69 6.76
C GLY A 133 -12.78 -6.22 6.21
N ILE A 134 -11.64 -5.68 6.66
CA ILE A 134 -10.32 -6.18 6.28
C ILE A 134 -9.88 -7.22 7.31
N ASP A 135 -9.43 -8.37 6.83
CA ASP A 135 -8.80 -9.41 7.64
C ASP A 135 -7.27 -9.22 7.62
N LEU A 136 -6.72 -8.96 8.80
CA LEU A 136 -5.28 -8.78 9.05
C LEU A 136 -4.65 -9.99 9.74
N SER A 137 -5.44 -11.02 10.05
CA SER A 137 -5.01 -12.14 10.91
C SER A 137 -3.82 -12.93 10.37
N ASN A 138 -3.60 -12.89 9.05
CA ASN A 138 -2.51 -13.58 8.35
C ASN A 138 -1.33 -12.64 8.00
N SER A 139 -1.31 -11.42 8.54
CA SER A 139 -0.27 -10.42 8.26
C SER A 139 0.42 -9.98 9.55
N GLU A 140 1.65 -9.50 9.45
CA GLU A 140 2.37 -8.92 10.59
C GLU A 140 1.96 -7.45 10.78
N ILE A 141 1.42 -7.10 11.95
CA ILE A 141 0.87 -5.76 12.23
C ILE A 141 1.53 -5.07 13.42
N SER A 142 2.65 -5.57 13.91
CA SER A 142 3.32 -4.99 15.09
C SER A 142 3.63 -3.52 14.88
N GLY A 143 3.25 -2.71 15.86
CA GLY A 143 3.51 -1.27 15.83
C GLY A 143 2.75 -0.47 14.79
N ILE A 144 1.66 -1.01 14.20
CA ILE A 144 0.84 -0.19 13.29
C ILE A 144 0.40 1.10 13.97
N ARG A 145 0.29 2.17 13.20
CA ARG A 145 -0.06 3.50 13.69
C ARG A 145 -1.48 3.86 13.27
N ILE A 146 -2.29 4.12 14.28
CA ILE A 146 -3.71 4.50 14.15
C ILE A 146 -3.98 5.73 15.00
N THR A 147 -5.09 6.42 14.75
CA THR A 147 -5.51 7.54 15.58
C THR A 147 -5.92 7.02 16.96
N ASN A 148 -5.47 7.68 18.00
CA ASN A 148 -5.74 7.28 19.40
C ASN A 148 -7.18 7.57 19.85
N LEU A 149 -8.00 8.15 18.99
CA LEU A 149 -9.34 8.60 19.30
C LEU A 149 -10.39 7.65 18.73
N ALA A 150 -11.05 6.96 19.66
CA ALA A 150 -12.34 6.28 19.42
C ALA A 150 -12.38 5.18 18.34
N ASN A 151 -11.27 4.50 18.06
CA ASN A 151 -11.28 3.20 17.36
C ASN A 151 -12.02 3.17 16.01
N SER A 152 -12.02 4.26 15.28
CA SER A 152 -12.72 4.28 13.99
C SER A 152 -12.03 3.44 12.94
N GLU A 153 -10.70 3.43 12.93
CA GLU A 153 -9.91 2.71 11.93
C GLU A 153 -10.05 1.19 12.03
N LEU A 154 -9.94 0.64 13.25
CA LEU A 154 -9.99 -0.81 13.50
C LEU A 154 -11.41 -1.38 13.61
N ARG A 155 -12.42 -0.53 13.62
CA ARG A 155 -13.80 -1.01 13.80
C ARG A 155 -14.24 -1.92 12.67
N GLY A 156 -14.44 -3.22 13.01
CA GLY A 156 -14.86 -4.25 12.06
C GLY A 156 -13.73 -4.83 11.22
N ALA A 157 -12.47 -4.58 11.58
CA ALA A 157 -11.33 -5.38 11.11
C ALA A 157 -11.29 -6.72 11.84
N SER A 158 -10.72 -7.74 11.20
CA SER A 158 -10.44 -9.05 11.79
C SER A 158 -8.96 -9.20 12.09
N VAL A 159 -8.63 -9.73 13.28
CA VAL A 159 -7.26 -9.95 13.74
C VAL A 159 -7.16 -11.27 14.50
N SER A 160 -5.97 -11.83 14.62
CA SER A 160 -5.71 -12.99 15.47
C SER A 160 -5.72 -12.62 16.95
N SER A 161 -5.81 -13.61 17.84
CA SER A 161 -5.76 -13.40 19.30
C SER A 161 -4.46 -12.74 19.74
N LEU A 162 -3.32 -13.12 19.15
CA LEU A 162 -2.02 -12.52 19.48
C LEU A 162 -1.97 -11.05 19.05
N GLN A 163 -2.44 -10.73 17.85
CA GLN A 163 -2.53 -9.36 17.36
C GLN A 163 -3.48 -8.51 18.22
N ALA A 164 -4.57 -9.08 18.72
CA ALA A 164 -5.48 -8.36 19.61
C ALA A 164 -4.79 -7.92 20.91
N LEU A 165 -3.87 -8.72 21.47
CA LEU A 165 -3.06 -8.34 22.64
C LEU A 165 -2.14 -7.15 22.32
N GLU A 166 -1.52 -7.13 21.15
CA GLU A 166 -0.65 -6.02 20.72
C GLU A 166 -1.47 -4.73 20.51
N LEU A 167 -2.62 -4.84 19.87
CA LEU A 167 -3.51 -3.70 19.66
C LEU A 167 -4.05 -3.14 20.99
N ALA A 168 -4.33 -4.00 21.96
CA ALA A 168 -4.73 -3.58 23.31
C ALA A 168 -3.66 -2.71 23.97
N ARG A 169 -2.36 -3.04 23.78
CA ARG A 169 -1.25 -2.22 24.28
C ARG A 169 -1.18 -0.84 23.60
N ILE A 170 -1.41 -0.79 22.30
CA ILE A 170 -1.46 0.49 21.54
C ILE A 170 -2.58 1.38 22.07
N LEU A 171 -3.69 0.78 22.53
CA LEU A 171 -4.81 1.48 23.17
C LEU A 171 -4.55 1.84 24.62
N GLY A 172 -3.39 1.54 25.18
CA GLY A 172 -3.04 1.83 26.56
C GLY A 172 -3.64 0.86 27.56
N ILE A 173 -4.12 -0.30 27.14
CA ILE A 173 -4.67 -1.33 28.01
C ILE A 173 -3.52 -2.13 28.64
N GLU A 174 -3.50 -2.23 29.95
CA GLU A 174 -2.58 -3.09 30.68
C GLU A 174 -3.15 -4.51 30.75
N ILE A 175 -2.43 -5.47 30.18
CA ILE A 175 -2.81 -6.89 30.19
C ILE A 175 -2.09 -7.54 31.37
N LYS A 176 -2.84 -8.19 32.26
CA LYS A 176 -2.33 -8.99 33.39
C LYS A 176 -2.55 -10.46 33.06
N ASP A 177 -1.52 -11.28 33.23
CA ASP A 177 -1.58 -12.74 33.14
C ASP A 177 -2.36 -13.38 34.31
#